data_393beb9f74fd5dcd135977aa04befd3a
#
_entry.id   393beb9f74fd5dcd135977aa04befd3a
#
_cell.length_a   1.000
_cell.length_b   1.000
_cell.length_c   1.000
_cell.angle_alpha   90.00
_cell.angle_beta   90.00
_cell.angle_gamma   90.00
#
_symmetry.space_group_name_H-M   'P 1'
#
loop_
_entity.id
_entity.type
_entity.pdbx_description
1 polymer ?
#
loop_
_entity_poly.entity_id
_entity_poly.type
_entity_poly.pdbx_seq_one_letter_code
_entity_poly.pdbx_strand_id
1 'polypeptide(L)'
;VRVRQRPSNPTLQLETVAPSEQALFATAGVNLKNFQKFLRRNNLSVLAIRDVTSRDDADQQQPFNLKVAGNNHQTINPAHPAPIYEIKHVQFLQNDLLRGIGGINTPKAGRRGIAKFLHDPTAMLYNPPTTGAQGSANIHPDGSAAMIVPAKRALTWQLTDANNKGIVRERLWISTKAGEVRTCTS
;
A
#
# COMPACT_ATOMS: atom_id res chain seq x y z
N VAL A 1 9.84 40.48 10.62
CA VAL A 1 9.32 39.13 10.24
C VAL A 1 7.83 39.12 10.55
N ARG A 2 6.96 39.09 9.53
CA ARG A 2 5.51 38.93 9.76
C ARG A 2 5.24 37.43 9.94
N VAL A 3 4.92 36.98 11.12
CA VAL A 3 4.37 35.66 11.38
C VAL A 3 2.93 35.65 10.84
N ARG A 4 2.69 35.04 9.71
CA ARG A 4 1.33 34.74 9.25
C ARG A 4 0.81 33.56 10.04
N GLN A 5 -0.28 33.78 10.77
CA GLN A 5 -1.04 32.67 11.36
C GLN A 5 -1.53 31.77 10.21
N ARG A 6 -1.19 30.48 10.23
CA ARG A 6 -1.74 29.53 9.26
C ARG A 6 -3.26 29.51 9.43
N PRO A 7 -4.02 29.61 8.33
CA PRO A 7 -5.44 29.32 8.42
C PRO A 7 -5.62 27.91 9.01
N SER A 8 -6.63 27.74 9.84
CA SER A 8 -6.98 26.42 10.36
C SER A 8 -7.09 25.45 9.18
N ASN A 9 -6.35 24.36 9.23
CA ASN A 9 -6.49 23.35 8.19
C ASN A 9 -7.97 22.91 8.16
N PRO A 10 -8.62 22.89 6.99
CA PRO A 10 -9.97 22.37 6.90
C PRO A 10 -9.97 20.95 7.46
N THR A 11 -11.02 20.60 8.21
CA THR A 11 -11.18 19.25 8.74
C THR A 11 -11.18 18.28 7.54
N LEU A 12 -10.09 17.57 7.38
CA LEU A 12 -9.94 16.62 6.28
C LEU A 12 -10.95 15.49 6.50
N GLN A 13 -12.02 15.49 5.72
CA GLN A 13 -12.95 14.38 5.70
C GLN A 13 -12.24 13.14 5.11
N LEU A 14 -12.55 11.97 5.67
CA LEU A 14 -12.12 10.72 5.05
C LEU A 14 -12.88 10.54 3.74
N GLU A 15 -12.23 9.92 2.77
CA GLU A 15 -12.91 9.48 1.56
C GLU A 15 -14.00 8.47 1.93
N THR A 16 -15.10 8.49 1.20
CA THR A 16 -16.18 7.53 1.38
C THR A 16 -15.67 6.17 0.91
N VAL A 17 -15.80 5.17 1.77
CA VAL A 17 -15.48 3.78 1.39
C VAL A 17 -16.41 3.35 0.26
N ALA A 18 -15.88 2.76 -0.79
CA ALA A 18 -16.66 2.37 -1.95
C ALA A 18 -17.76 1.34 -1.58
N PRO A 19 -18.90 1.32 -2.29
CA PRO A 19 -20.03 0.46 -1.93
C PRO A 19 -19.69 -1.04 -1.87
N SER A 20 -18.81 -1.52 -2.74
CA SER A 20 -18.33 -2.91 -2.76
C SER A 20 -17.62 -3.28 -1.46
N GLU A 21 -16.72 -2.43 -0.99
CA GLU A 21 -16.00 -2.65 0.27
C GLU A 21 -16.92 -2.50 1.47
N GLN A 22 -17.90 -1.59 1.44
CA GLN A 22 -18.92 -1.50 2.48
C GLN A 22 -19.73 -2.80 2.60
N ALA A 23 -20.10 -3.40 1.46
CA ALA A 23 -20.82 -4.68 1.43
C ALA A 23 -19.97 -5.81 1.98
N LEU A 24 -18.66 -5.87 1.69
CA LEU A 24 -17.74 -6.85 2.26
C LEU A 24 -17.66 -6.73 3.79
N PHE A 25 -17.53 -5.53 4.35
CA PHE A 25 -17.54 -5.31 5.79
C PHE A 25 -18.86 -5.76 6.42
N ALA A 26 -20.00 -5.47 5.77
CA ALA A 26 -21.31 -5.89 6.26
C ALA A 26 -21.45 -7.41 6.25
N THR A 27 -21.04 -8.09 5.17
CA THR A 27 -21.05 -9.55 5.05
C THR A 27 -20.15 -10.21 6.10
N ALA A 28 -19.01 -9.60 6.40
CA ALA A 28 -18.11 -10.08 7.46
C ALA A 28 -18.59 -9.75 8.89
N GLY A 29 -19.75 -9.11 9.05
CA GLY A 29 -20.25 -8.69 10.35
C GLY A 29 -19.45 -7.58 11.02
N VAL A 30 -18.62 -6.86 10.26
CA VAL A 30 -17.76 -5.81 10.79
C VAL A 30 -18.44 -4.44 10.67
N ASN A 31 -18.65 -3.77 11.80
CA ASN A 31 -19.15 -2.40 11.80
C ASN A 31 -18.05 -1.43 11.31
N LEU A 32 -18.20 -0.94 10.08
CA LEU A 32 -17.21 -0.07 9.44
C LEU A 32 -16.88 1.18 10.25
N LYS A 33 -17.87 1.83 10.87
CA LYS A 33 -17.64 3.05 11.69
C LYS A 33 -16.79 2.75 12.93
N ASN A 34 -17.02 1.62 13.57
CA ASN A 34 -16.23 1.20 14.73
C ASN A 34 -14.82 0.78 14.31
N PHE A 35 -14.69 0.09 13.18
CA PHE A 35 -13.39 -0.25 12.60
C PHE A 35 -12.58 1.01 12.24
N GLN A 36 -13.19 1.99 11.58
CA GLN A 36 -12.54 3.27 11.30
C GLN A 36 -12.13 4.04 12.57
N LYS A 37 -12.93 3.96 13.66
CA LYS A 37 -12.54 4.54 14.96
C LYS A 37 -11.32 3.83 15.54
N PHE A 38 -11.28 2.49 15.45
CA PHE A 38 -10.13 1.69 15.88
C PHE A 38 -8.88 2.08 15.11
N LEU A 39 -8.94 2.12 13.78
CA LEU A 39 -7.82 2.57 12.93
C LEU A 39 -7.35 3.98 13.30
N ARG A 40 -8.29 4.88 13.54
CA ARG A 40 -8.00 6.28 13.90
C ARG A 40 -7.27 6.39 15.23
N ARG A 41 -7.70 5.64 16.25
CA ARG A 41 -7.08 5.60 17.58
C ARG A 41 -5.64 5.08 17.54
N ASN A 42 -5.37 4.14 16.65
CA ASN A 42 -4.06 3.52 16.49
C ASN A 42 -3.20 4.20 15.41
N ASN A 43 -3.65 5.33 14.84
CA ASN A 43 -2.99 6.03 13.73
C ASN A 43 -2.72 5.11 12.53
N LEU A 44 -3.67 4.26 12.21
CA LEU A 44 -3.64 3.28 11.14
C LEU A 44 -4.63 3.62 10.02
N SER A 45 -4.46 2.97 8.89
CA SER A 45 -5.38 2.93 7.75
C SER A 45 -5.34 1.56 7.08
N VAL A 46 -6.24 1.32 6.14
CA VAL A 46 -6.24 0.13 5.29
C VAL A 46 -6.00 0.55 3.85
N LEU A 47 -5.11 -0.15 3.18
CA LEU A 47 -4.98 -0.16 1.72
C LEU A 47 -5.51 -1.48 1.20
N ALA A 48 -6.49 -1.42 0.30
CA ALA A 48 -7.06 -2.57 -0.39
C ALA A 48 -6.81 -2.42 -1.89
N ILE A 49 -6.45 -3.50 -2.54
CA ILE A 49 -6.27 -3.60 -3.99
C ILE A 49 -7.22 -4.68 -4.46
N ARG A 50 -8.09 -4.35 -5.43
CA ARG A 50 -9.11 -5.31 -5.89
C ARG A 50 -8.53 -6.41 -6.76
N ASP A 51 -7.61 -6.04 -7.64
CA ASP A 51 -6.94 -6.98 -8.52
C ASP A 51 -5.53 -6.48 -8.85
N VAL A 52 -4.54 -7.13 -8.27
CA VAL A 52 -3.12 -6.79 -8.48
C VAL A 52 -2.60 -7.25 -9.84
N THR A 53 -3.34 -8.07 -10.59
CA THR A 53 -2.93 -8.50 -11.93
C THR A 53 -3.30 -7.46 -12.99
N SER A 54 -4.30 -6.62 -12.71
CA SER A 54 -4.73 -5.55 -13.60
C SER A 54 -3.75 -4.38 -13.58
N ARG A 55 -3.47 -3.80 -14.75
CA ARG A 55 -2.52 -2.70 -14.90
C ARG A 55 -2.99 -1.74 -15.98
N ASP A 56 -2.72 -0.46 -15.79
CA ASP A 56 -2.88 0.53 -16.85
C ASP A 56 -1.73 0.47 -17.87
N ASP A 57 -1.91 1.08 -19.03
CA ASP A 57 -0.92 1.10 -20.11
C ASP A 57 0.12 2.23 -19.97
N ALA A 58 0.06 3.02 -18.89
CA ALA A 58 0.95 4.16 -18.69
C ALA A 58 2.38 3.76 -18.32
N ASP A 59 2.56 2.62 -17.61
CA ASP A 59 3.87 2.12 -17.23
C ASP A 59 4.37 1.02 -18.17
N GLN A 60 5.21 1.40 -19.12
CA GLN A 60 5.79 0.46 -20.08
C GLN A 60 7.12 -0.17 -19.63
N GLN A 61 7.59 0.15 -18.43
CA GLN A 61 8.90 -0.32 -17.94
C GLN A 61 8.82 -1.62 -17.13
N GLN A 62 7.62 -2.07 -16.79
CA GLN A 62 7.39 -3.23 -15.94
C GLN A 62 6.52 -4.27 -16.64
N PRO A 63 6.58 -5.55 -16.24
CA PRO A 63 5.74 -6.60 -16.79
C PRO A 63 4.26 -6.26 -16.76
N PHE A 64 3.54 -6.49 -17.88
CA PHE A 64 2.09 -6.28 -17.98
C PHE A 64 1.31 -7.56 -17.69
N ASN A 65 1.86 -8.73 -18.02
CA ASN A 65 1.13 -9.98 -17.90
C ASN A 65 1.44 -10.62 -16.56
N LEU A 66 0.46 -10.64 -15.69
CA LEU A 66 0.58 -11.10 -14.32
C LEU A 66 -0.41 -12.21 -14.02
N LYS A 67 0.00 -13.17 -13.21
CA LYS A 67 -0.79 -14.30 -12.74
C LYS A 67 -0.59 -14.49 -11.24
N VAL A 68 -1.66 -14.80 -10.52
CA VAL A 68 -1.57 -15.16 -9.10
C VAL A 68 -0.94 -16.54 -8.98
N ALA A 69 0.13 -16.64 -8.21
CA ALA A 69 0.88 -17.88 -8.04
C ALA A 69 0.00 -19.00 -7.42
N GLY A 70 0.02 -20.17 -8.06
CA GLY A 70 -0.78 -21.32 -7.62
C GLY A 70 -2.27 -21.20 -7.92
N ASN A 71 -2.68 -20.23 -8.74
CA ASN A 71 -4.07 -20.00 -9.13
C ASN A 71 -4.20 -19.76 -10.64
N ASN A 72 -5.43 -19.74 -11.15
CA ASN A 72 -5.71 -19.44 -12.56
C ASN A 72 -6.04 -17.96 -12.82
N HIS A 73 -6.14 -17.15 -11.77
CA HIS A 73 -6.43 -15.72 -11.91
C HIS A 73 -5.24 -15.00 -12.54
N GLN A 74 -5.48 -14.36 -13.68
CA GLN A 74 -4.44 -13.66 -14.45
C GLN A 74 -5.05 -12.56 -15.32
N THR A 75 -4.24 -11.56 -15.62
CA THR A 75 -4.52 -10.58 -16.67
C THR A 75 -3.41 -10.64 -17.72
N ILE A 76 -3.81 -10.80 -18.97
CA ILE A 76 -2.93 -10.77 -20.13
C ILE A 76 -3.33 -9.58 -20.98
N ASN A 77 -2.39 -8.69 -21.25
CA ASN A 77 -2.62 -7.55 -22.12
C ASN A 77 -2.20 -7.91 -23.56
N PRO A 78 -3.14 -8.02 -24.52
CA PRO A 78 -2.82 -8.37 -25.92
C PRO A 78 -1.92 -7.32 -26.61
N ALA A 79 -1.96 -6.06 -26.17
CA ALA A 79 -1.11 -5.00 -26.71
C ALA A 79 0.36 -5.12 -26.25
N HIS A 80 0.62 -5.91 -25.22
CA HIS A 80 1.94 -6.12 -24.66
C HIS A 80 2.28 -7.63 -24.60
N PRO A 81 2.52 -8.29 -25.74
CA PRO A 81 2.87 -9.71 -25.78
C PRO A 81 4.20 -9.93 -25.07
N ALA A 82 4.16 -10.54 -23.90
CA ALA A 82 5.30 -10.77 -23.04
C ALA A 82 5.08 -12.03 -22.19
N PRO A 83 6.13 -12.61 -21.59
CA PRO A 83 5.96 -13.69 -20.62
C PRO A 83 5.02 -13.30 -19.48
N ILE A 84 4.30 -14.29 -18.96
CA ILE A 84 3.45 -14.15 -17.77
C ILE A 84 4.33 -14.31 -16.55
N TYR A 85 4.25 -13.38 -15.60
CA TYR A 85 4.98 -13.41 -14.34
C TYR A 85 4.04 -13.78 -13.20
N GLU A 86 4.43 -14.79 -12.42
CA GLU A 86 3.68 -15.16 -11.21
C GLU A 86 4.00 -14.21 -10.06
N ILE A 87 2.95 -13.76 -9.36
CA ILE A 87 3.00 -12.90 -8.20
C ILE A 87 2.29 -13.57 -7.01
N LYS A 88 2.84 -13.45 -5.81
CA LYS A 88 2.31 -14.12 -4.62
C LYS A 88 2.03 -13.17 -3.46
N HIS A 89 2.79 -12.08 -3.34
CA HIS A 89 2.63 -11.13 -2.24
C HIS A 89 2.65 -9.69 -2.74
N VAL A 90 1.95 -8.83 -2.03
CA VAL A 90 2.12 -7.36 -2.09
C VAL A 90 3.02 -6.98 -0.93
N GLN A 91 4.20 -6.42 -1.20
CA GLN A 91 5.15 -6.00 -0.17
C GLN A 91 5.20 -4.48 -0.07
N PHE A 92 4.90 -3.95 1.09
CA PHE A 92 4.85 -2.51 1.36
C PHE A 92 6.20 -1.97 1.83
N LEU A 93 6.50 -0.75 1.39
CA LEU A 93 7.66 0.04 1.81
C LEU A 93 7.17 1.32 2.48
N GLN A 94 7.85 1.70 3.55
CA GLN A 94 7.58 2.88 4.36
C GLN A 94 8.77 3.83 4.31
N ASN A 95 8.53 5.10 3.98
CA ASN A 95 9.59 6.10 3.87
C ASN A 95 9.40 7.19 4.95
N ASP A 96 9.83 6.91 6.15
CA ASP A 96 9.81 7.83 7.28
C ASP A 96 11.18 8.10 7.91
N LEU A 97 12.21 7.42 7.41
CA LEU A 97 13.58 7.67 7.84
C LEU A 97 14.19 8.78 6.99
N LEU A 98 14.67 9.82 7.66
CA LEU A 98 15.31 10.95 7.00
C LEU A 98 16.79 10.99 7.36
N ARG A 99 17.65 11.16 6.35
CA ARG A 99 19.07 11.43 6.55
C ARG A 99 19.44 12.78 5.93
N GLY A 100 20.33 13.50 6.61
CA GLY A 100 21.01 14.65 6.02
C GLY A 100 21.89 14.22 4.84
N ILE A 101 22.06 15.09 3.86
CA ILE A 101 23.05 14.91 2.80
C ILE A 101 24.43 15.06 3.45
N GLY A 102 25.32 14.08 3.27
CA GLY A 102 26.65 14.08 3.88
C GLY A 102 26.80 13.18 5.11
N GLY A 103 25.72 12.47 5.53
CA GLY A 103 25.75 11.47 6.60
C GLY A 103 25.39 12.01 7.99
N ILE A 104 25.56 11.15 9.00
CA ILE A 104 25.19 11.45 10.39
C ILE A 104 26.14 12.43 11.04
N ASN A 105 27.43 12.30 10.75
CA ASN A 105 28.49 13.06 11.43
C ASN A 105 28.78 14.41 10.77
N THR A 106 28.35 14.63 9.54
CA THR A 106 28.51 15.88 8.81
C THR A 106 27.22 16.24 8.06
N PRO A 107 26.14 16.59 8.81
CA PRO A 107 24.87 16.88 8.18
C PRO A 107 24.98 18.20 7.41
N LYS A 108 24.83 18.11 6.07
CA LYS A 108 24.63 19.29 5.21
C LYS A 108 23.16 19.61 5.13
N ALA A 109 22.83 20.84 4.70
CA ALA A 109 21.46 21.23 4.37
C ALA A 109 20.87 20.28 3.33
N GLY A 110 19.60 19.90 3.53
CA GLY A 110 18.88 18.96 2.70
C GLY A 110 18.74 17.59 3.37
N ARG A 111 17.63 16.96 3.06
CA ARG A 111 17.26 15.64 3.61
C ARG A 111 16.75 14.76 2.49
N ARG A 112 17.05 13.47 2.58
CA ARG A 112 16.47 12.46 1.71
C ARG A 112 15.73 11.42 2.52
N GLY A 113 14.59 10.98 2.01
CA GLY A 113 13.86 9.86 2.59
C GLY A 113 14.61 8.54 2.36
N ILE A 114 14.51 7.65 3.31
CA ILE A 114 15.03 6.28 3.20
C ILE A 114 13.84 5.35 3.38
N ALA A 115 13.50 4.64 2.31
CA ALA A 115 12.49 3.61 2.34
C ALA A 115 13.06 2.32 2.93
N LYS A 116 12.28 1.69 3.79
CA LYS A 116 12.46 0.31 4.26
C LYS A 116 11.15 -0.45 4.09
N PHE A 117 11.21 -1.76 4.13
CA PHE A 117 10.00 -2.57 4.22
C PHE A 117 9.17 -2.14 5.44
N LEU A 118 7.86 -2.27 5.33
CA LEU A 118 6.94 -1.87 6.38
C LEU A 118 7.44 -2.40 7.74
N HIS A 119 7.60 -1.49 8.68
CA HIS A 119 8.22 -1.79 9.97
C HIS A 119 7.48 -1.12 11.14
N ASP A 120 6.37 -0.45 10.90
CA ASP A 120 5.54 0.08 11.98
C ASP A 120 5.01 -1.08 12.84
N PRO A 121 5.36 -1.15 14.14
CA PRO A 121 5.04 -2.29 14.97
C PRO A 121 3.55 -2.45 15.20
N THR A 122 2.80 -1.34 15.23
CA THR A 122 1.35 -1.37 15.42
C THR A 122 0.65 -1.90 14.18
N ALA A 123 1.06 -1.45 13.00
CA ALA A 123 0.52 -1.97 11.74
C ALA A 123 0.83 -3.47 11.60
N MET A 124 2.05 -3.87 11.88
CA MET A 124 2.45 -5.28 11.78
C MET A 124 1.70 -6.20 12.74
N LEU A 125 1.35 -5.71 13.94
CA LEU A 125 0.61 -6.48 14.93
C LEU A 125 -0.78 -6.92 14.44
N TYR A 126 -1.44 -6.08 13.63
CA TYR A 126 -2.82 -6.30 13.20
C TYR A 126 -2.93 -6.93 11.81
N ASN A 127 -1.83 -7.13 11.11
CA ASN A 127 -1.83 -7.85 9.84
C ASN A 127 -1.71 -9.36 10.08
N PRO A 128 -2.39 -10.19 9.27
CA PRO A 128 -2.25 -11.64 9.38
C PRO A 128 -0.82 -12.08 9.02
N PRO A 129 -0.35 -13.19 9.57
CA PRO A 129 0.93 -13.77 9.17
C PRO A 129 0.93 -14.13 7.68
N THR A 130 2.09 -13.98 7.05
CA THR A 130 2.30 -14.30 5.64
C THR A 130 3.58 -15.13 5.46
N THR A 131 3.67 -15.88 4.37
CA THR A 131 4.91 -16.56 3.95
C THR A 131 5.88 -15.62 3.23
N GLY A 132 5.43 -14.40 2.91
CA GLY A 132 6.25 -13.37 2.27
C GLY A 132 7.30 -12.77 3.20
N ALA A 133 8.19 -11.97 2.63
CA ALA A 133 9.16 -11.19 3.38
C ALA A 133 8.47 -10.14 4.27
N GLN A 134 9.24 -9.50 5.15
CA GLN A 134 8.73 -8.44 6.02
C GLN A 134 7.93 -7.38 5.23
N GLY A 135 6.78 -6.99 5.77
CA GLY A 135 5.90 -5.99 5.17
C GLY A 135 5.04 -6.52 4.03
N SER A 136 4.93 -7.82 3.86
CA SER A 136 4.10 -8.45 2.83
C SER A 136 2.69 -8.76 3.32
N ALA A 137 1.73 -8.70 2.40
CA ALA A 137 0.41 -9.29 2.49
C ALA A 137 0.25 -10.37 1.41
N ASN A 138 -0.51 -11.42 1.71
CA ASN A 138 -0.84 -12.43 0.72
C ASN A 138 -1.77 -11.85 -0.36
N ILE A 139 -1.57 -12.26 -1.61
CA ILE A 139 -2.53 -12.06 -2.68
C ILE A 139 -3.52 -13.21 -2.63
N HIS A 140 -4.82 -12.89 -2.62
CA HIS A 140 -5.89 -13.86 -2.64
C HIS A 140 -6.09 -14.48 -4.04
N PRO A 141 -6.79 -15.63 -4.13
CA PRO A 141 -7.03 -16.32 -5.41
C PRO A 141 -7.71 -15.48 -6.50
N ASP A 142 -8.45 -14.46 -6.12
CA ASP A 142 -9.14 -13.51 -7.00
C ASP A 142 -8.28 -12.30 -7.38
N GLY A 143 -7.01 -12.28 -7.02
CA GLY A 143 -6.10 -11.16 -7.26
C GLY A 143 -6.21 -10.04 -6.23
N SER A 144 -7.13 -10.12 -5.27
CA SER A 144 -7.27 -9.08 -4.26
C SER A 144 -6.20 -9.16 -3.18
N ALA A 145 -5.89 -8.02 -2.58
CA ALA A 145 -5.00 -7.93 -1.42
C ALA A 145 -5.40 -6.76 -0.53
N ALA A 146 -5.21 -6.88 0.77
CA ALA A 146 -5.41 -5.78 1.70
C ALA A 146 -4.37 -5.81 2.81
N MET A 147 -4.00 -4.64 3.32
CA MET A 147 -3.06 -4.50 4.42
C MET A 147 -3.40 -3.31 5.31
N ILE A 148 -3.30 -3.52 6.62
CA ILE A 148 -3.30 -2.43 7.59
C ILE A 148 -1.91 -1.78 7.56
N VAL A 149 -1.89 -0.46 7.37
CA VAL A 149 -0.65 0.32 7.22
C VAL A 149 -0.66 1.53 8.15
N PRO A 150 0.50 2.07 8.53
CA PRO A 150 0.55 3.30 9.32
C PRO A 150 0.01 4.48 8.51
N ALA A 151 -0.89 5.23 9.11
CA ALA A 151 -1.38 6.47 8.51
C ALA A 151 -0.35 7.59 8.59
N LYS A 152 -0.49 8.60 7.72
CA LYS A 152 0.38 9.79 7.67
C LYS A 152 1.86 9.47 7.41
N ARG A 153 2.13 8.35 6.77
CA ARG A 153 3.46 7.95 6.30
C ARG A 153 3.46 7.89 4.79
N ALA A 154 4.61 8.11 4.18
CA ALA A 154 4.78 7.87 2.77
C ALA A 154 4.97 6.38 2.54
N LEU A 155 4.07 5.79 1.77
CA LEU A 155 4.01 4.36 1.47
C LEU A 155 4.06 4.13 -0.04
N THR A 156 4.69 3.05 -0.42
CA THR A 156 4.62 2.46 -1.75
C THR A 156 4.66 0.94 -1.61
N TRP A 157 4.49 0.21 -2.70
CA TRP A 157 4.52 -1.27 -2.65
C TRP A 157 5.15 -1.86 -3.90
N GLN A 158 5.43 -3.13 -3.83
CA GLN A 158 5.84 -3.96 -4.94
C GLN A 158 5.11 -5.29 -4.89
N LEU A 159 4.90 -5.89 -6.06
CA LEU A 159 4.44 -7.27 -6.17
C LEU A 159 5.67 -8.17 -6.20
N THR A 160 5.63 -9.26 -5.45
CA THR A 160 6.73 -10.22 -5.38
C THR A 160 6.27 -11.62 -5.73
N ASP A 161 7.19 -12.42 -6.28
CA ASP A 161 7.00 -13.84 -6.53
C ASP A 161 7.06 -14.68 -5.23
N ALA A 162 6.98 -16.00 -5.37
CA ALA A 162 7.08 -16.93 -4.23
C ALA A 162 8.46 -16.91 -3.54
N ASN A 163 9.50 -16.42 -4.22
CA ASN A 163 10.86 -16.29 -3.69
C ASN A 163 11.14 -14.88 -3.14
N ASN A 164 10.11 -14.05 -2.99
CA ASN A 164 10.20 -12.65 -2.55
C ASN A 164 10.99 -11.73 -3.51
N LYS A 165 11.15 -12.13 -4.77
CA LYS A 165 11.74 -11.30 -5.80
C LYS A 165 10.71 -10.29 -6.30
N GLY A 166 11.05 -9.00 -6.35
CA GLY A 166 10.20 -7.95 -6.90
C GLY A 166 9.97 -8.14 -8.40
N ILE A 167 8.72 -8.15 -8.83
CA ILE A 167 8.27 -8.27 -10.21
C ILE A 167 7.78 -6.92 -10.74
N VAL A 168 6.87 -6.29 -10.02
CA VAL A 168 6.30 -4.98 -10.35
C VAL A 168 6.43 -4.08 -9.14
N ARG A 169 6.74 -2.80 -9.35
CA ARG A 169 6.85 -1.80 -8.30
C ARG A 169 5.97 -0.60 -8.59
N GLU A 170 5.19 -0.19 -7.61
CA GLU A 170 4.49 1.09 -7.66
C GLU A 170 5.52 2.24 -7.60
N ARG A 171 5.44 3.17 -8.52
CA ARG A 171 6.38 4.29 -8.62
C ARG A 171 5.95 5.50 -7.82
N LEU A 172 4.66 5.60 -7.52
CA LEU A 172 4.11 6.71 -6.76
C LEU A 172 4.15 6.41 -5.26
N TRP A 173 4.38 7.45 -4.49
CA TRP A 173 4.28 7.42 -3.05
C TRP A 173 2.94 8.00 -2.63
N ILE A 174 2.22 7.28 -1.80
CA ILE A 174 0.94 7.72 -1.26
C ILE A 174 1.03 7.92 0.24
N SER A 175 0.10 8.69 0.79
CA SER A 175 -0.11 8.83 2.22
C SER A 175 -1.60 8.75 2.51
N THR A 176 -1.95 8.08 3.58
CA THR A 176 -3.33 7.89 4.03
C THR A 176 -3.63 8.69 5.27
N LYS A 177 -4.90 8.95 5.54
CA LYS A 177 -5.39 9.56 6.78
C LYS A 177 -5.66 8.48 7.82
N ALA A 178 -5.52 8.80 9.11
CA ALA A 178 -5.89 7.85 10.16
C ALA A 178 -7.40 7.53 10.12
N GLY A 179 -7.72 6.24 10.10
CA GLY A 179 -9.09 5.73 9.96
C GLY A 179 -9.56 5.57 8.51
N GLU A 180 -8.71 5.84 7.54
CA GLU A 180 -9.04 5.70 6.12
C GLU A 180 -9.03 4.22 5.71
N VAL A 181 -10.00 3.85 4.88
CA VAL A 181 -10.01 2.61 4.12
C VAL A 181 -9.98 3.03 2.66
N ARG A 182 -8.82 2.90 2.04
CA ARG A 182 -8.60 3.29 0.65
C ARG A 182 -8.52 2.06 -0.23
N THR A 183 -9.30 2.07 -1.30
CA THR A 183 -9.22 1.06 -2.35
C THR A 183 -8.44 1.62 -3.52
N CYS A 184 -7.42 0.87 -3.95
CA CYS A 184 -6.71 1.12 -5.18
C CYS A 184 -7.36 0.26 -6.28
N THR A 185 -7.85 0.93 -7.31
CA THR A 185 -8.26 0.31 -8.58
C THR A 185 -7.15 0.62 -9.57
N SER A 186 -6.65 -0.39 -10.21
CA SER A 186 -5.70 -0.23 -11.32
C SER A 186 -6.38 0.38 -12.53
#